data_69e172d9ba827387e52a5c4828bf7688
#
_entry.id   69e172d9ba827387e52a5c4828bf7688
#
_cell.length_a   1.000
_cell.length_b   1.000
_cell.length_c   1.000
_cell.angle_alpha   90.00
_cell.angle_beta   90.00
_cell.angle_gamma   90.00
#
_symmetry.space_group_name_H-M   'P 1'
#
loop_
_entity.id
_entity.type
_entity.pdbx_description
1 polymer ?
#
loop_
_entity_poly.entity_id
_entity_poly.type
_entity_poly.pdbx_seq_one_letter_code
_entity_poly.pdbx_strand_id
1 'polypeptide(L)'
;MHVDGFRFDLAPTLAREKREYSINAGFFRAIAGDPVLSRVKLIAEPWDLGPEGYQLGGFPFGWFEWNDKFRDRMRSFWLHQGSSLTEFAQRFMGSQDFFGARERLPAASINYVTSHDGFTMKDLVSYNHKHNEANGENNRDGSDHNLSWNCGEEGEAVLREVILRREKLKRSLLATLILSQGTPMLVAGDEFGQTQNGNNNPYCQDNELTWLNWEQADTGLQDFVAQLISLRKTHPALGQNRWFTSEHSDFVMPDAGIRWLSPNGGDQLGRQWSNKRLFSMGILIRANDGSHPCLILLNASVQPVIFRLPPGRWKVLSDSSSTFENGANLEFQALLPGHTIMLAVP
;
A
#
# COMPACT_ATOMS: atom_id res chain seq x y z
N MET A 1 6.06 5.25 -31.35
CA MET A 1 6.43 5.03 -29.94
C MET A 1 5.62 3.84 -29.46
N HIS A 2 6.25 2.81 -28.91
CA HIS A 2 5.54 1.63 -28.38
C HIS A 2 5.13 1.89 -26.93
N VAL A 3 4.05 2.65 -26.74
CA VAL A 3 3.53 3.03 -25.41
C VAL A 3 2.47 2.02 -25.01
N ASP A 4 2.56 1.44 -23.80
CA ASP A 4 1.66 0.41 -23.31
C ASP A 4 0.42 0.96 -22.58
N GLY A 5 0.38 2.27 -22.34
CA GLY A 5 -0.75 2.92 -21.66
C GLY A 5 -0.51 4.39 -21.38
N PHE A 6 -1.49 5.01 -20.74
CA PHE A 6 -1.49 6.44 -20.40
C PHE A 6 -2.00 6.63 -18.96
N ARG A 7 -1.35 7.52 -18.23
CA ARG A 7 -1.88 8.10 -16.98
C ARG A 7 -2.40 9.48 -17.29
N PHE A 8 -3.64 9.72 -16.93
CA PHE A 8 -4.34 10.99 -17.14
C PHE A 8 -4.34 11.78 -15.83
N ASP A 9 -3.68 12.92 -15.87
CA ASP A 9 -3.66 13.88 -14.79
C ASP A 9 -5.04 14.54 -14.65
N LEU A 10 -5.50 14.75 -13.40
CA LEU A 10 -6.81 15.34 -13.10
C LEU A 10 -7.93 14.81 -14.01
N ALA A 11 -7.99 13.49 -14.16
CA ALA A 11 -8.78 12.83 -15.20
C ALA A 11 -10.29 13.14 -15.18
N PRO A 12 -10.97 13.46 -14.06
CA PRO A 12 -12.36 13.92 -14.08
C PRO A 12 -12.58 15.16 -14.95
N THR A 13 -11.60 16.05 -15.08
CA THR A 13 -11.68 17.23 -15.94
C THR A 13 -11.98 16.89 -17.40
N LEU A 14 -11.42 15.77 -17.91
CA LEU A 14 -11.60 15.29 -19.28
C LEU A 14 -12.99 14.67 -19.52
N ALA A 15 -13.67 14.31 -18.45
CA ALA A 15 -14.96 13.64 -18.47
C ALA A 15 -16.12 14.55 -18.04
N ARG A 16 -15.92 15.88 -18.06
CA ARG A 16 -16.98 16.82 -17.70
C ARG A 16 -17.85 17.13 -18.91
N GLU A 17 -19.15 16.94 -18.74
CA GLU A 17 -20.19 17.41 -19.67
C GLU A 17 -21.06 18.43 -18.95
N LYS A 18 -21.23 19.62 -19.49
CA LYS A 18 -21.98 20.72 -18.87
C LYS A 18 -21.56 21.03 -17.41
N ARG A 19 -20.27 20.94 -17.12
CA ARG A 19 -19.64 21.13 -15.80
C ARG A 19 -19.75 19.98 -14.78
N GLU A 20 -20.50 18.93 -15.09
CA GLU A 20 -20.64 17.76 -14.23
C GLU A 20 -19.80 16.59 -14.76
N TYR A 21 -19.30 15.75 -13.86
CA TYR A 21 -18.64 14.51 -14.22
C TYR A 21 -19.64 13.54 -14.84
N SER A 22 -19.28 12.91 -15.95
CA SER A 22 -20.09 11.90 -16.60
C SER A 22 -19.26 10.69 -17.01
N ILE A 23 -19.61 9.52 -16.48
CA ILE A 23 -18.99 8.25 -16.94
C ILE A 23 -19.30 7.94 -18.41
N ASN A 24 -20.32 8.59 -18.98
CA ASN A 24 -20.73 8.48 -20.37
C ASN A 24 -20.19 9.63 -21.22
N ALA A 25 -19.20 10.39 -20.73
CA ALA A 25 -18.62 11.50 -21.47
C ALA A 25 -18.08 11.07 -22.84
N GLY A 26 -18.14 11.99 -23.80
CA GLY A 26 -17.64 11.78 -25.15
C GLY A 26 -16.17 11.33 -25.17
N PHE A 27 -15.36 11.81 -24.24
CA PHE A 27 -13.98 11.40 -24.04
C PHE A 27 -13.85 9.87 -23.82
N PHE A 28 -14.58 9.32 -22.86
CA PHE A 28 -14.54 7.88 -22.58
C PHE A 28 -15.07 7.03 -23.75
N ARG A 29 -16.11 7.52 -24.41
CA ARG A 29 -16.66 6.82 -25.61
C ARG A 29 -15.68 6.83 -26.76
N ALA A 30 -14.98 7.92 -26.99
CA ALA A 30 -13.96 8.02 -28.03
C ALA A 30 -12.81 7.01 -27.79
N ILE A 31 -12.29 6.95 -26.54
CA ILE A 31 -11.25 5.98 -26.18
C ILE A 31 -11.75 4.54 -26.32
N ALA A 32 -12.94 4.22 -25.82
CA ALA A 32 -13.50 2.87 -25.90
C ALA A 32 -13.77 2.42 -27.35
N GLY A 33 -14.09 3.36 -28.24
CA GLY A 33 -14.31 3.09 -29.67
C GLY A 33 -13.03 3.05 -30.51
N ASP A 34 -11.90 3.49 -29.98
CA ASP A 34 -10.63 3.46 -30.73
C ASP A 34 -9.98 2.06 -30.62
N PRO A 35 -9.61 1.43 -31.76
CA PRO A 35 -9.09 0.05 -31.78
C PRO A 35 -7.70 -0.10 -31.15
N VAL A 36 -6.96 0.98 -30.96
CA VAL A 36 -5.65 0.99 -30.30
C VAL A 36 -5.82 1.33 -28.83
N LEU A 37 -6.48 2.44 -28.51
CA LEU A 37 -6.64 2.95 -27.14
C LEU A 37 -7.46 2.02 -26.25
N SER A 38 -8.43 1.30 -26.81
CA SER A 38 -9.23 0.31 -26.07
C SER A 38 -8.43 -0.89 -25.57
N ARG A 39 -7.19 -1.09 -26.03
CA ARG A 39 -6.33 -2.23 -25.69
C ARG A 39 -5.14 -1.89 -24.83
N VAL A 40 -4.87 -0.59 -24.60
CA VAL A 40 -3.76 -0.14 -23.74
C VAL A 40 -4.24 0.09 -22.33
N LYS A 41 -3.29 0.21 -21.39
CA LYS A 41 -3.61 0.52 -19.99
C LYS A 41 -4.03 1.98 -19.85
N LEU A 42 -5.18 2.20 -19.26
CA LEU A 42 -5.73 3.54 -18.99
C LEU A 42 -5.78 3.75 -17.48
N ILE A 43 -5.03 4.74 -17.01
CA ILE A 43 -4.86 5.03 -15.59
C ILE A 43 -5.37 6.44 -15.32
N ALA A 44 -6.27 6.59 -14.37
CA ALA A 44 -6.77 7.88 -13.96
C ALA A 44 -6.16 8.33 -12.63
N GLU A 45 -5.84 9.60 -12.56
CA GLU A 45 -5.86 10.34 -11.31
C GLU A 45 -7.31 10.75 -11.06
N PRO A 46 -8.02 10.13 -10.09
CA PRO A 46 -9.48 10.20 -10.03
C PRO A 46 -10.00 11.41 -9.25
N TRP A 47 -9.33 12.54 -9.33
CA TRP A 47 -9.76 13.82 -8.71
C TRP A 47 -9.41 15.00 -9.59
N ASP A 48 -10.14 16.10 -9.40
CA ASP A 48 -9.83 17.43 -9.89
C ASP A 48 -10.30 18.50 -8.90
N LEU A 49 -10.06 19.78 -9.21
CA LEU A 49 -10.41 20.93 -8.35
C LEU A 49 -11.84 21.43 -8.55
N GLY A 50 -12.60 20.87 -9.48
CA GLY A 50 -13.96 21.29 -9.80
C GLY A 50 -15.01 20.71 -8.84
N PRO A 51 -16.27 21.15 -8.95
CA PRO A 51 -17.38 20.57 -8.23
C PRO A 51 -17.47 19.06 -8.51
N GLU A 52 -17.74 18.25 -7.47
CA GLU A 52 -17.79 16.78 -7.58
C GLU A 52 -16.51 16.19 -8.23
N GLY A 53 -15.36 16.86 -8.05
CA GLY A 53 -14.12 16.47 -8.67
C GLY A 53 -13.52 15.15 -8.18
N TYR A 54 -13.92 14.66 -6.99
CA TYR A 54 -13.42 13.41 -6.45
C TYR A 54 -14.23 12.22 -6.96
N GLN A 55 -13.62 11.37 -7.80
CA GLN A 55 -14.29 10.30 -8.55
C GLN A 55 -13.64 8.91 -8.37
N LEU A 56 -13.00 8.65 -7.23
CA LEU A 56 -12.44 7.30 -6.96
C LEU A 56 -13.53 6.23 -7.05
N GLY A 57 -13.31 5.19 -7.86
CA GLY A 57 -14.29 4.15 -8.17
C GLY A 57 -15.31 4.55 -9.24
N GLY A 58 -15.24 5.77 -9.77
CA GLY A 58 -16.20 6.35 -10.70
C GLY A 58 -15.89 6.14 -12.19
N PHE A 59 -14.72 5.66 -12.54
CA PHE A 59 -14.29 5.50 -13.94
C PHE A 59 -14.87 4.25 -14.62
N PRO A 60 -14.90 4.21 -15.96
CA PRO A 60 -15.44 3.07 -16.71
C PRO A 60 -14.70 1.76 -16.46
N PHE A 61 -15.34 0.64 -16.81
CA PHE A 61 -14.69 -0.66 -16.86
C PHE A 61 -13.41 -0.62 -17.71
N GLY A 62 -12.34 -1.30 -17.27
CA GLY A 62 -11.04 -1.32 -17.94
C GLY A 62 -10.09 -0.18 -17.55
N TRP A 63 -10.56 0.83 -16.81
CA TRP A 63 -9.71 1.87 -16.25
C TRP A 63 -9.14 1.45 -14.89
N PHE A 64 -7.89 1.85 -14.66
CA PHE A 64 -7.22 1.79 -13.36
C PHE A 64 -7.27 3.17 -12.72
N GLU A 65 -7.27 3.24 -11.39
CA GLU A 65 -7.33 4.51 -10.67
C GLU A 65 -6.32 4.53 -9.54
N TRP A 66 -5.61 5.66 -9.40
CA TRP A 66 -4.77 5.92 -8.24
C TRP A 66 -5.63 5.99 -6.98
N ASN A 67 -5.29 5.17 -5.97
CA ASN A 67 -6.08 5.03 -4.77
C ASN A 67 -5.46 5.81 -3.60
N ASP A 68 -5.83 7.09 -3.45
CA ASP A 68 -5.41 7.94 -2.34
C ASP A 68 -5.94 7.44 -0.98
N LYS A 69 -7.08 6.74 -0.95
CA LYS A 69 -7.62 6.14 0.27
C LYS A 69 -6.73 5.00 0.77
N PHE A 70 -6.11 4.24 -0.13
CA PHE A 70 -5.08 3.27 0.25
C PHE A 70 -3.90 4.00 0.89
N ARG A 71 -3.34 5.00 0.21
CA ARG A 71 -2.21 5.79 0.70
C ARG A 71 -2.46 6.31 2.11
N ASP A 72 -3.55 7.04 2.29
CA ASP A 72 -3.84 7.72 3.55
C ASP A 72 -4.10 6.75 4.69
N ARG A 73 -4.81 5.64 4.43
CA ARG A 73 -5.10 4.64 5.46
C ARG A 73 -3.86 3.85 5.87
N MET A 74 -2.99 3.48 4.92
CA MET A 74 -1.75 2.77 5.24
C MET A 74 -0.77 3.66 6.01
N ARG A 75 -0.60 4.93 5.60
CA ARG A 75 0.21 5.90 6.36
C ARG A 75 -0.36 6.10 7.77
N SER A 76 -1.66 6.38 7.89
CA SER A 76 -2.31 6.58 9.18
C SER A 76 -2.21 5.35 10.10
N PHE A 77 -2.35 4.14 9.57
CA PHE A 77 -2.26 2.91 10.34
C PHE A 77 -0.86 2.67 10.89
N TRP A 78 0.17 2.76 10.05
CA TRP A 78 1.54 2.46 10.43
C TRP A 78 2.21 3.58 11.23
N LEU A 79 1.93 4.85 10.90
CA LEU A 79 2.67 5.98 11.44
C LEU A 79 1.96 6.67 12.61
N HIS A 80 0.62 6.68 12.61
CA HIS A 80 -0.16 7.44 13.60
C HIS A 80 -1.14 6.60 14.41
N GLN A 81 -1.26 5.30 14.11
CA GLN A 81 -2.29 4.45 14.72
C GLN A 81 -3.70 5.08 14.62
N GLY A 82 -3.95 5.78 13.51
CA GLY A 82 -5.16 6.57 13.30
C GLY A 82 -6.28 5.85 12.56
N SER A 83 -5.96 4.74 11.87
CA SER A 83 -6.94 3.91 11.14
C SER A 83 -7.33 2.68 11.94
N SER A 84 -8.60 2.26 11.81
CA SER A 84 -9.07 1.00 12.41
C SER A 84 -8.58 -0.22 11.61
N LEU A 85 -8.64 -1.42 12.22
CA LEU A 85 -8.39 -2.67 11.52
C LEU A 85 -9.35 -2.87 10.34
N THR A 86 -10.61 -2.41 10.45
CA THR A 86 -11.59 -2.45 9.35
C THR A 86 -11.11 -1.64 8.15
N GLU A 87 -10.69 -0.41 8.36
CA GLU A 87 -10.22 0.47 7.28
C GLU A 87 -8.94 -0.09 6.63
N PHE A 88 -8.02 -0.61 7.45
CA PHE A 88 -6.83 -1.29 6.96
C PHE A 88 -7.21 -2.50 6.08
N ALA A 89 -8.08 -3.39 6.59
CA ALA A 89 -8.51 -4.60 5.90
C ALA A 89 -9.17 -4.28 4.55
N GLN A 90 -10.08 -3.30 4.52
CA GLN A 90 -10.73 -2.86 3.28
C GLN A 90 -9.72 -2.41 2.22
N ARG A 91 -8.72 -1.60 2.61
CA ARG A 91 -7.69 -1.12 1.68
C ARG A 91 -6.75 -2.25 1.28
N PHE A 92 -6.30 -3.07 2.23
CA PHE A 92 -5.40 -4.20 1.98
C PHE A 92 -6.00 -5.21 0.99
N MET A 93 -7.33 -5.38 1.00
CA MET A 93 -8.06 -6.28 0.11
C MET A 93 -8.54 -5.63 -1.19
N GLY A 94 -7.92 -4.54 -1.63
CA GLY A 94 -8.17 -3.94 -2.95
C GLY A 94 -9.33 -2.95 -2.99
N SER A 95 -9.85 -2.50 -1.85
CA SER A 95 -10.87 -1.44 -1.78
C SER A 95 -12.18 -1.80 -2.51
N GLN A 96 -12.76 -2.96 -2.19
CA GLN A 96 -13.99 -3.45 -2.81
C GLN A 96 -15.17 -2.46 -2.69
N ASP A 97 -15.22 -1.68 -1.62
CA ASP A 97 -16.20 -0.62 -1.42
C ASP A 97 -16.20 0.47 -2.51
N PHE A 98 -15.03 0.72 -3.15
CA PHE A 98 -14.92 1.62 -4.29
C PHE A 98 -15.01 0.90 -5.64
N PHE A 99 -14.36 -0.26 -5.76
CA PHE A 99 -14.18 -0.94 -7.05
C PHE A 99 -15.11 -2.13 -7.26
N GLY A 100 -15.72 -2.69 -6.23
CA GLY A 100 -16.59 -3.87 -6.35
C GLY A 100 -17.92 -3.62 -7.08
N ALA A 101 -18.37 -2.37 -7.13
CA ALA A 101 -19.46 -1.98 -8.00
C ALA A 101 -19.01 -1.98 -9.48
N ARG A 102 -19.94 -2.21 -10.41
CA ARG A 102 -19.69 -2.16 -11.86
C ARG A 102 -18.69 -3.22 -12.36
N GLU A 103 -18.67 -4.39 -11.74
CA GLU A 103 -17.86 -5.55 -12.17
C GLU A 103 -16.35 -5.30 -12.25
N ARG A 104 -15.86 -4.25 -11.59
CA ARG A 104 -14.43 -3.96 -11.55
C ARG A 104 -13.72 -4.90 -10.57
N LEU A 105 -12.48 -5.21 -10.87
CA LEU A 105 -11.67 -6.18 -10.12
C LEU A 105 -10.63 -5.46 -9.23
N PRO A 106 -10.03 -6.13 -8.26
CA PRO A 106 -9.03 -5.53 -7.37
C PRO A 106 -7.90 -4.79 -8.10
N ALA A 107 -7.44 -5.30 -9.24
CA ALA A 107 -6.38 -4.68 -10.02
C ALA A 107 -6.71 -3.25 -10.50
N ALA A 108 -7.98 -2.86 -10.55
CA ALA A 108 -8.38 -1.49 -10.89
C ALA A 108 -7.88 -0.46 -9.87
N SER A 109 -7.65 -0.89 -8.62
CA SER A 109 -7.02 -0.08 -7.59
C SER A 109 -5.52 -0.05 -7.79
N ILE A 110 -4.95 1.09 -8.18
CA ILE A 110 -3.51 1.33 -8.11
C ILE A 110 -3.20 1.80 -6.70
N ASN A 111 -2.64 0.89 -5.92
CA ASN A 111 -2.24 1.13 -4.54
C ASN A 111 -0.88 1.80 -4.51
N TYR A 112 -0.72 2.82 -3.68
CA TYR A 112 0.57 3.46 -3.46
C TYR A 112 0.66 4.01 -2.03
N VAL A 113 1.88 4.13 -1.53
CA VAL A 113 2.17 4.81 -0.25
C VAL A 113 2.72 6.20 -0.53
N THR A 114 3.50 6.34 -1.57
CA THR A 114 4.18 7.55 -2.03
C THR A 114 3.92 7.76 -3.52
N SER A 115 4.03 8.98 -3.99
CA SER A 115 3.91 9.36 -5.40
C SER A 115 4.90 10.48 -5.73
N HIS A 116 4.93 10.97 -6.96
CA HIS A 116 5.76 12.10 -7.37
C HIS A 116 5.38 13.40 -6.61
N ASP A 117 4.14 13.51 -6.17
CA ASP A 117 3.67 14.56 -5.27
C ASP A 117 3.67 14.05 -3.84
N GLY A 118 4.45 14.68 -2.98
CA GLY A 118 4.59 14.31 -1.59
C GLY A 118 6.00 13.82 -1.22
N PHE A 119 6.13 13.31 -0.01
CA PHE A 119 7.39 12.76 0.48
C PHE A 119 7.75 11.44 -0.20
N THR A 120 9.05 11.20 -0.39
CA THR A 120 9.59 9.86 -0.67
C THR A 120 9.34 8.92 0.51
N MET A 121 9.52 7.62 0.34
CA MET A 121 9.36 6.64 1.43
C MET A 121 10.31 6.93 2.61
N LYS A 122 11.53 7.36 2.33
CA LYS A 122 12.50 7.74 3.37
C LYS A 122 12.07 9.02 4.07
N ASP A 123 11.63 10.03 3.33
CA ASP A 123 11.21 11.31 3.90
C ASP A 123 9.92 11.18 4.71
N LEU A 124 9.02 10.29 4.29
CA LEU A 124 7.75 9.99 4.99
C LEU A 124 7.96 9.54 6.44
N VAL A 125 9.07 8.87 6.74
CA VAL A 125 9.43 8.41 8.08
C VAL A 125 10.50 9.28 8.75
N SER A 126 10.89 10.40 8.11
CA SER A 126 11.97 11.27 8.55
C SER A 126 11.54 12.71 8.82
N TYR A 127 10.42 13.16 8.26
CA TYR A 127 9.98 14.54 8.36
C TYR A 127 8.53 14.65 8.80
N ASN A 128 8.25 15.50 9.79
CA ASN A 128 6.90 15.91 10.14
C ASN A 128 6.44 17.09 9.30
N HIS A 129 7.37 17.95 8.87
CA HIS A 129 7.10 19.16 8.13
C HIS A 129 7.79 19.13 6.76
N LYS A 130 7.18 19.82 5.78
CA LYS A 130 7.80 20.00 4.47
C LYS A 130 8.95 21.00 4.53
N HIS A 131 9.94 20.78 3.68
CA HIS A 131 11.12 21.63 3.52
C HIS A 131 11.30 21.98 2.04
N ASN A 132 10.42 22.84 1.52
CA ASN A 132 10.36 23.24 0.11
C ASN A 132 11.05 24.59 -0.18
N GLU A 133 11.92 25.06 0.73
CA GLU A 133 12.60 26.36 0.59
C GLU A 133 13.40 26.47 -0.72
N ALA A 134 13.97 25.35 -1.20
CA ALA A 134 14.69 25.29 -2.46
C ALA A 134 13.85 25.63 -3.70
N ASN A 135 12.51 25.53 -3.59
CA ASN A 135 11.59 25.87 -4.68
C ASN A 135 11.38 27.38 -4.86
N GLY A 136 11.86 28.21 -3.91
CA GLY A 136 11.78 29.67 -4.01
C GLY A 136 10.39 30.26 -3.68
N GLU A 137 9.45 29.44 -3.17
CA GLU A 137 8.08 29.85 -2.86
C GLU A 137 7.84 30.08 -1.35
N ASN A 138 8.90 30.29 -0.58
CA ASN A 138 8.86 30.50 0.87
C ASN A 138 8.15 29.34 1.59
N ASN A 139 8.35 28.09 1.14
CA ASN A 139 7.77 26.87 1.71
C ASN A 139 6.21 26.87 1.75
N ARG A 140 5.56 27.62 0.84
CA ARG A 140 4.07 27.68 0.75
C ARG A 140 3.49 26.64 -0.17
N ASP A 141 4.26 26.14 -1.12
CA ASP A 141 3.91 25.11 -2.07
C ASP A 141 3.90 23.70 -1.43
N GLY A 142 3.29 22.73 -2.12
CA GLY A 142 3.14 21.39 -1.64
C GLY A 142 2.15 21.24 -0.48
N SER A 143 1.94 20.01 -0.02
CA SER A 143 0.96 19.68 1.02
C SER A 143 1.49 19.89 2.44
N ASP A 144 0.68 20.48 3.32
CA ASP A 144 0.93 20.50 4.77
C ASP A 144 0.43 19.22 5.48
N HIS A 145 -0.36 18.40 4.78
CA HIS A 145 -0.98 17.18 5.34
C HIS A 145 -0.37 15.92 4.72
N ASN A 146 0.78 15.51 5.24
CA ASN A 146 1.55 14.40 4.68
C ASN A 146 1.26 13.04 5.31
N LEU A 147 0.62 13.00 6.48
CA LEU A 147 0.50 11.80 7.32
C LEU A 147 1.86 11.12 7.51
N SER A 148 2.91 11.92 7.65
CA SER A 148 4.29 11.50 7.88
C SER A 148 4.63 11.49 9.38
N TRP A 149 5.72 10.85 9.74
CA TRP A 149 6.23 10.85 11.10
C TRP A 149 7.75 10.83 11.11
N ASN A 150 8.38 11.80 11.76
CA ASN A 150 9.84 11.89 11.87
C ASN A 150 10.46 10.82 12.78
N CYS A 151 9.64 9.97 13.42
CA CYS A 151 10.06 8.93 14.36
C CYS A 151 10.81 9.42 15.60
N GLY A 152 10.79 10.73 15.87
CA GLY A 152 11.41 11.36 17.04
C GLY A 152 12.55 12.33 16.73
N GLU A 153 13.07 12.35 15.49
CA GLU A 153 14.07 13.31 15.02
C GLU A 153 13.68 13.83 13.64
N GLU A 154 13.69 15.14 13.44
CA GLU A 154 13.38 15.74 12.14
C GLU A 154 14.60 15.66 11.23
N GLY A 155 14.43 15.17 10.02
CA GLY A 155 15.51 15.02 9.04
C GLY A 155 16.41 13.80 9.30
N GLU A 156 17.72 13.97 9.15
CA GLU A 156 18.67 12.88 9.37
C GLU A 156 18.73 12.52 10.87
N ALA A 157 18.63 11.22 11.17
CA ALA A 157 18.60 10.74 12.55
C ALA A 157 20.00 10.30 13.02
N VAL A 158 20.35 10.64 14.27
CA VAL A 158 21.58 10.19 14.94
C VAL A 158 21.29 9.14 16.00
N LEU A 159 20.11 9.12 16.60
CA LEU A 159 19.74 8.12 17.60
C LEU A 159 19.47 6.76 16.93
N ARG A 160 20.23 5.75 17.36
CA ARG A 160 20.12 4.39 16.81
C ARG A 160 18.69 3.84 16.87
N GLU A 161 17.94 4.12 17.91
CA GLU A 161 16.55 3.67 18.06
C GLU A 161 15.62 4.31 17.03
N VAL A 162 15.85 5.57 16.64
CA VAL A 162 15.09 6.27 15.60
C VAL A 162 15.43 5.67 14.23
N ILE A 163 16.72 5.46 13.96
CA ILE A 163 17.16 4.81 12.71
C ILE A 163 16.51 3.44 12.56
N LEU A 164 16.58 2.58 13.57
CA LEU A 164 15.98 1.24 13.52
C LEU A 164 14.46 1.28 13.37
N ARG A 165 13.78 2.25 13.98
CA ARG A 165 12.34 2.44 13.83
C ARG A 165 11.97 2.83 12.41
N ARG A 166 12.70 3.78 11.81
CA ARG A 166 12.51 4.19 10.41
C ARG A 166 12.70 3.03 9.45
N GLU A 167 13.76 2.22 9.65
CA GLU A 167 14.01 1.04 8.82
C GLU A 167 12.86 0.03 8.86
N LYS A 168 12.33 -0.27 10.04
CA LYS A 168 11.17 -1.14 10.19
C LYS A 168 9.93 -0.57 9.51
N LEU A 169 9.65 0.70 9.69
CA LEU A 169 8.46 1.35 9.13
C LEU A 169 8.52 1.41 7.61
N LYS A 170 9.68 1.77 7.01
CA LYS A 170 9.86 1.72 5.55
C LYS A 170 9.55 0.32 5.00
N ARG A 171 10.18 -0.71 5.58
CA ARG A 171 9.96 -2.10 5.17
C ARG A 171 8.51 -2.55 5.37
N SER A 172 7.87 -2.16 6.46
CA SER A 172 6.47 -2.52 6.73
C SER A 172 5.49 -1.85 5.79
N LEU A 173 5.71 -0.59 5.43
CA LEU A 173 4.92 0.13 4.44
C LEU A 173 5.08 -0.48 3.04
N LEU A 174 6.32 -0.77 2.62
CA LEU A 174 6.61 -1.42 1.33
C LEU A 174 6.05 -2.84 1.27
N ALA A 175 6.19 -3.63 2.34
CA ALA A 175 5.60 -4.96 2.41
C ALA A 175 4.07 -4.91 2.37
N THR A 176 3.45 -3.97 3.09
CA THR A 176 2.00 -3.76 3.04
C THR A 176 1.53 -3.43 1.63
N LEU A 177 2.23 -2.55 0.93
CA LEU A 177 1.93 -2.18 -0.46
C LEU A 177 2.00 -3.40 -1.39
N ILE A 178 3.12 -4.14 -1.33
CA ILE A 178 3.38 -5.24 -2.27
C ILE A 178 2.51 -6.47 -1.97
N LEU A 179 2.19 -6.74 -0.69
CA LEU A 179 1.38 -7.89 -0.29
C LEU A 179 -0.13 -7.62 -0.39
N SER A 180 -0.57 -6.35 -0.55
CA SER A 180 -1.99 -6.00 -0.70
C SER A 180 -2.58 -6.48 -2.02
N GLN A 181 -3.87 -6.77 -2.04
CA GLN A 181 -4.62 -6.97 -3.29
C GLN A 181 -4.73 -5.64 -4.05
N GLY A 182 -4.73 -5.72 -5.39
CA GLY A 182 -4.69 -4.55 -6.27
C GLY A 182 -3.36 -4.45 -7.02
N THR A 183 -3.13 -3.34 -7.70
CA THR A 183 -1.91 -3.07 -8.47
C THR A 183 -0.98 -2.19 -7.66
N PRO A 184 0.18 -2.69 -7.17
CA PRO A 184 1.12 -1.86 -6.43
C PRO A 184 1.86 -0.90 -7.35
N MET A 185 2.03 0.34 -6.90
CA MET A 185 2.84 1.37 -7.55
C MET A 185 3.93 1.86 -6.59
N LEU A 186 5.16 1.89 -7.07
CA LEU A 186 6.33 2.42 -6.36
C LEU A 186 6.84 3.68 -7.06
N VAL A 187 7.29 4.66 -6.30
CA VAL A 187 8.11 5.75 -6.82
C VAL A 187 9.53 5.24 -6.99
N ALA A 188 10.14 5.58 -8.13
CA ALA A 188 11.55 5.22 -8.39
C ALA A 188 12.46 5.78 -7.28
N GLY A 189 13.24 4.92 -6.68
CA GLY A 189 14.12 5.26 -5.56
C GLY A 189 13.59 4.89 -4.18
N ASP A 190 12.30 4.68 -4.00
CA ASP A 190 11.74 4.25 -2.71
C ASP A 190 12.28 2.88 -2.28
N GLU A 191 12.56 2.01 -3.26
CA GLU A 191 13.10 0.67 -3.04
C GLU A 191 14.54 0.66 -2.53
N PHE A 192 15.26 1.77 -2.62
CA PHE A 192 16.63 1.88 -2.11
C PHE A 192 16.88 3.12 -1.23
N GLY A 193 15.81 3.76 -0.77
CA GLY A 193 15.90 4.80 0.25
C GLY A 193 16.27 6.19 -0.25
N GLN A 194 15.85 6.55 -1.47
CA GLN A 194 15.97 7.92 -2.00
C GLN A 194 15.33 8.94 -1.06
N THR A 195 15.97 10.09 -0.90
CA THR A 195 15.46 11.24 -0.15
C THR A 195 15.45 12.49 -1.02
N GLN A 196 14.49 13.34 -0.78
CA GLN A 196 14.40 14.71 -1.30
C GLN A 196 14.59 15.73 -0.17
N ASN A 197 15.24 15.30 0.94
CA ASN A 197 15.54 16.10 2.11
C ASN A 197 14.32 16.84 2.69
N GLY A 198 13.15 16.18 2.65
CA GLY A 198 11.89 16.77 3.12
C GLY A 198 11.20 17.72 2.14
N ASN A 199 11.71 17.87 0.91
CA ASN A 199 10.96 18.56 -0.13
C ASN A 199 9.86 17.62 -0.66
N ASN A 200 8.60 18.02 -0.44
CA ASN A 200 7.44 17.22 -0.86
C ASN A 200 6.76 17.73 -2.15
N ASN A 201 7.41 18.63 -2.87
CA ASN A 201 6.89 19.20 -4.12
C ASN A 201 8.02 19.62 -5.09
N PRO A 202 8.91 18.70 -5.50
CA PRO A 202 10.14 19.04 -6.21
C PRO A 202 9.94 19.33 -7.71
N TYR A 203 8.79 19.81 -8.13
CA TYR A 203 8.38 20.00 -9.54
C TYR A 203 9.34 20.85 -10.37
N CYS A 204 10.03 21.80 -9.73
CA CYS A 204 10.96 22.72 -10.39
C CYS A 204 12.44 22.36 -10.16
N GLN A 205 12.74 21.20 -9.57
CA GLN A 205 14.08 20.75 -9.25
C GLN A 205 14.59 19.77 -10.32
N ASP A 206 15.67 20.16 -11.00
CA ASP A 206 16.45 19.27 -11.89
C ASP A 206 17.89 19.26 -11.42
N ASN A 207 18.12 18.70 -10.24
CA ASN A 207 19.42 18.69 -9.57
C ASN A 207 19.51 17.51 -8.59
N GLU A 208 20.54 17.48 -7.76
CA GLU A 208 20.85 16.44 -6.79
C GLU A 208 19.70 16.16 -5.78
N LEU A 209 18.79 17.11 -5.59
CA LEU A 209 17.62 16.92 -4.74
C LEU A 209 16.69 15.81 -5.27
N THR A 210 16.55 15.71 -6.60
CA THR A 210 15.64 14.76 -7.26
C THR A 210 16.37 13.64 -8.01
N TRP A 211 17.64 13.83 -8.33
CA TRP A 211 18.39 12.79 -9.02
C TRP A 211 18.61 11.57 -8.14
N LEU A 212 18.46 10.39 -8.71
CA LEU A 212 18.62 9.14 -7.99
C LEU A 212 20.11 8.86 -7.71
N ASN A 213 20.47 8.78 -6.44
CA ASN A 213 21.84 8.50 -6.03
C ASN A 213 22.08 6.99 -5.88
N TRP A 214 22.50 6.36 -6.95
CA TRP A 214 22.78 4.92 -6.99
C TRP A 214 23.99 4.49 -6.16
N GLU A 215 24.95 5.38 -5.92
CA GLU A 215 26.13 5.09 -5.10
C GLU A 215 25.81 4.94 -3.62
N GLN A 216 24.75 5.63 -3.16
CA GLN A 216 24.27 5.60 -1.78
C GLN A 216 23.02 4.71 -1.61
N ALA A 217 22.72 3.88 -2.60
CA ALA A 217 21.55 3.00 -2.55
C ALA A 217 21.62 2.03 -1.36
N ASP A 218 20.52 1.94 -0.59
CA ASP A 218 20.32 0.90 0.43
C ASP A 218 20.03 -0.44 -0.28
N THR A 219 21.08 -1.20 -0.57
CA THR A 219 20.98 -2.50 -1.24
C THR A 219 20.19 -3.51 -0.43
N GLY A 220 20.23 -3.43 0.91
CA GLY A 220 19.43 -4.32 1.78
C GLY A 220 17.95 -4.06 1.70
N LEU A 221 17.53 -2.80 1.50
CA LEU A 221 16.14 -2.46 1.24
C LEU A 221 15.73 -2.89 -0.17
N GLN A 222 16.61 -2.71 -1.16
CA GLN A 222 16.38 -3.12 -2.54
C GLN A 222 16.17 -4.64 -2.65
N ASP A 223 17.02 -5.43 -2.01
CA ASP A 223 16.89 -6.90 -1.96
C ASP A 223 15.56 -7.32 -1.29
N PHE A 224 15.19 -6.64 -0.20
CA PHE A 224 13.92 -6.89 0.48
C PHE A 224 12.72 -6.64 -0.44
N VAL A 225 12.70 -5.52 -1.17
CA VAL A 225 11.63 -5.19 -2.13
C VAL A 225 11.61 -6.18 -3.30
N ALA A 226 12.77 -6.53 -3.86
CA ALA A 226 12.87 -7.53 -4.91
C ALA A 226 12.34 -8.90 -4.47
N GLN A 227 12.66 -9.32 -3.25
CA GLN A 227 12.12 -10.55 -2.64
C GLN A 227 10.60 -10.51 -2.52
N LEU A 228 10.02 -9.41 -2.01
CA LEU A 228 8.56 -9.27 -1.88
C LEU A 228 7.85 -9.33 -3.24
N ILE A 229 8.41 -8.70 -4.27
CA ILE A 229 7.88 -8.77 -5.65
C ILE A 229 7.93 -10.20 -6.17
N SER A 230 9.02 -10.92 -5.93
CA SER A 230 9.16 -12.33 -6.30
C SER A 230 8.12 -13.19 -5.57
N LEU A 231 7.96 -12.99 -4.25
CA LEU A 231 6.96 -13.71 -3.44
C LEU A 231 5.54 -13.46 -3.94
N ARG A 232 5.19 -12.20 -4.26
CA ARG A 232 3.89 -11.86 -4.85
C ARG A 232 3.64 -12.59 -6.18
N LYS A 233 4.67 -12.72 -7.02
CA LYS A 233 4.55 -13.42 -8.32
C LYS A 233 4.43 -14.94 -8.18
N THR A 234 5.08 -15.51 -7.18
CA THR A 234 5.16 -16.97 -6.99
C THR A 234 4.09 -17.55 -6.08
N HIS A 235 3.36 -16.70 -5.33
CA HIS A 235 2.27 -17.14 -4.44
C HIS A 235 0.94 -16.57 -4.94
N PRO A 236 0.12 -17.36 -5.64
CA PRO A 236 -1.14 -16.90 -6.23
C PRO A 236 -2.08 -16.22 -5.25
N ALA A 237 -2.07 -16.61 -3.98
CA ALA A 237 -2.88 -15.99 -2.93
C ALA A 237 -2.61 -14.47 -2.76
N LEU A 238 -1.40 -13.99 -3.05
CA LEU A 238 -0.99 -12.59 -2.84
C LEU A 238 -1.36 -11.67 -4.01
N GLY A 239 -1.56 -12.21 -5.22
CA GLY A 239 -1.77 -11.42 -6.44
C GLY A 239 -3.08 -11.70 -7.16
N GLN A 240 -4.11 -12.21 -6.47
CA GLN A 240 -5.36 -12.56 -7.10
C GLN A 240 -6.11 -11.33 -7.60
N ASN A 241 -6.54 -11.38 -8.88
CA ASN A 241 -7.39 -10.34 -9.44
C ASN A 241 -8.86 -10.73 -9.37
N ARG A 242 -9.34 -11.00 -8.15
CA ARG A 242 -10.75 -11.32 -7.86
C ARG A 242 -11.05 -10.94 -6.41
N TRP A 243 -12.32 -10.68 -6.14
CA TRP A 243 -12.77 -10.40 -4.78
C TRP A 243 -12.82 -11.69 -3.97
N PHE A 244 -12.38 -11.60 -2.73
CA PHE A 244 -12.55 -12.68 -1.75
C PHE A 244 -13.95 -12.59 -1.14
N THR A 245 -14.64 -13.72 -1.08
CA THR A 245 -15.88 -13.84 -0.32
C THR A 245 -15.52 -14.19 1.12
N SER A 246 -15.93 -13.36 2.06
CA SER A 246 -15.91 -13.72 3.49
C SER A 246 -17.15 -14.54 3.77
N GLU A 247 -17.06 -15.85 3.71
CA GLU A 247 -18.11 -16.69 4.29
C GLU A 247 -17.87 -16.81 5.79
N HIS A 248 -18.78 -16.27 6.56
CA HIS A 248 -18.94 -16.60 7.96
C HIS A 248 -19.56 -17.99 8.07
N SER A 249 -18.82 -19.03 7.77
CA SER A 249 -19.24 -20.39 8.09
C SER A 249 -18.27 -21.01 9.08
N ASP A 250 -18.83 -21.43 10.19
CA ASP A 250 -18.14 -22.22 11.20
C ASP A 250 -17.44 -23.42 10.54
N PHE A 251 -16.11 -23.48 10.69
CA PHE A 251 -15.26 -24.67 10.53
C PHE A 251 -14.71 -25.10 9.16
N VAL A 252 -15.09 -24.59 8.03
CA VAL A 252 -14.40 -24.95 6.76
C VAL A 252 -14.03 -23.67 6.00
N MET A 253 -12.71 -23.45 5.78
CA MET A 253 -12.31 -22.48 4.75
C MET A 253 -12.79 -23.03 3.42
N PRO A 254 -13.60 -22.26 2.63
CA PRO A 254 -13.84 -22.61 1.24
C PRO A 254 -12.48 -22.74 0.53
N ASP A 255 -12.44 -23.45 -0.59
CA ASP A 255 -11.21 -23.71 -1.35
C ASP A 255 -10.44 -22.43 -1.70
N ALA A 256 -11.13 -21.29 -1.71
CA ALA A 256 -10.51 -19.97 -1.75
C ALA A 256 -11.19 -19.01 -0.79
N GLY A 257 -10.40 -18.29 0.00
CA GLY A 257 -10.98 -17.37 0.96
C GLY A 257 -9.95 -16.62 1.78
N ILE A 258 -10.47 -15.81 2.67
CA ILE A 258 -9.69 -15.06 3.63
C ILE A 258 -10.24 -15.27 5.02
N ARG A 259 -9.34 -15.48 5.99
CA ARG A 259 -9.65 -15.43 7.42
C ARG A 259 -8.83 -14.33 8.08
N TRP A 260 -9.50 -13.59 8.91
CA TRP A 260 -8.91 -12.55 9.73
C TRP A 260 -8.73 -13.07 11.15
N LEU A 261 -7.50 -13.09 11.62
CA LEU A 261 -7.14 -13.69 12.89
C LEU A 261 -6.79 -12.61 13.91
N SER A 262 -7.30 -12.76 15.12
CA SER A 262 -6.82 -11.98 16.26
C SER A 262 -5.51 -12.57 16.78
N PRO A 263 -4.69 -11.81 17.53
CA PRO A 263 -3.42 -12.34 18.06
C PRO A 263 -3.57 -13.61 18.94
N ASN A 264 -4.73 -13.85 19.54
CA ASN A 264 -4.98 -15.06 20.32
C ASN A 264 -5.30 -16.32 19.47
N GLY A 265 -5.23 -16.22 18.14
CA GLY A 265 -5.38 -17.33 17.20
C GLY A 265 -6.81 -17.63 16.75
N GLY A 266 -7.82 -17.00 17.35
CA GLY A 266 -9.21 -17.06 16.90
C GLY A 266 -9.52 -16.03 15.80
N ASP A 267 -10.72 -16.15 15.20
CA ASP A 267 -11.17 -15.18 14.22
C ASP A 267 -11.33 -13.78 14.83
N GLN A 268 -11.10 -12.76 14.02
CA GLN A 268 -11.33 -11.38 14.40
C GLN A 268 -12.83 -11.12 14.49
N LEU A 269 -13.34 -10.83 15.68
CA LEU A 269 -14.77 -10.75 15.94
C LEU A 269 -15.28 -9.32 16.11
N GLY A 270 -16.50 -9.06 15.66
CA GLY A 270 -17.37 -7.91 15.89
C GLY A 270 -16.73 -6.64 16.48
N ARG A 271 -16.71 -6.51 17.80
CA ARG A 271 -16.16 -5.31 18.49
C ARG A 271 -14.66 -5.08 18.27
N GLN A 272 -13.89 -6.10 17.90
CA GLN A 272 -12.46 -5.94 17.63
C GLN A 272 -12.22 -5.12 16.37
N TRP A 273 -13.06 -5.26 15.34
CA TRP A 273 -12.97 -4.52 14.10
C TRP A 273 -13.09 -3.00 14.26
N SER A 274 -13.97 -2.56 15.15
CA SER A 274 -14.21 -1.14 15.42
C SER A 274 -13.33 -0.57 16.54
N ASN A 275 -12.51 -1.41 17.19
CA ASN A 275 -11.66 -0.99 18.29
C ASN A 275 -10.43 -0.23 17.75
N LYS A 276 -10.42 1.09 17.88
CA LYS A 276 -9.34 1.98 17.46
C LYS A 276 -8.03 1.83 18.24
N ARG A 277 -7.97 0.92 19.21
CA ARG A 277 -6.75 0.62 19.99
C ARG A 277 -6.08 -0.68 19.57
N LEU A 278 -6.64 -1.38 18.59
CA LEU A 278 -6.08 -2.62 18.06
C LEU A 278 -5.35 -2.33 16.76
N PHE A 279 -4.06 -2.63 16.73
CA PHE A 279 -3.16 -2.42 15.59
C PHE A 279 -2.41 -3.68 15.19
N SER A 280 -2.96 -4.85 15.56
CA SER A 280 -2.33 -6.15 15.32
C SER A 280 -3.37 -7.15 14.87
N MET A 281 -3.09 -7.87 13.79
CA MET A 281 -3.93 -8.97 13.29
C MET A 281 -3.15 -9.94 12.42
N GLY A 282 -3.70 -11.13 12.24
CA GLY A 282 -3.27 -12.10 11.24
C GLY A 282 -4.24 -12.13 10.06
N ILE A 283 -3.72 -12.41 8.89
CA ILE A 283 -4.48 -12.58 7.65
C ILE A 283 -4.06 -13.91 7.04
N LEU A 284 -4.99 -14.86 6.97
CA LEU A 284 -4.77 -16.13 6.31
C LEU A 284 -5.51 -16.11 4.98
N ILE A 285 -4.76 -16.17 3.88
CA ILE A 285 -5.29 -16.06 2.52
C ILE A 285 -5.03 -17.36 1.77
N ARG A 286 -6.05 -17.89 1.11
CA ARG A 286 -5.97 -19.08 0.27
C ARG A 286 -6.42 -18.76 -1.17
N ALA A 287 -5.65 -19.21 -2.16
CA ALA A 287 -6.03 -19.17 -3.56
C ALA A 287 -6.94 -20.35 -3.95
N ASN A 288 -7.63 -20.25 -5.09
CA ASN A 288 -8.53 -21.30 -5.61
C ASN A 288 -7.81 -22.44 -6.34
N ASP A 289 -6.51 -22.31 -6.56
CA ASP A 289 -5.72 -23.21 -7.39
C ASP A 289 -5.10 -24.39 -6.61
N GLY A 290 -5.48 -24.53 -5.34
CA GLY A 290 -4.93 -25.56 -4.44
C GLY A 290 -3.54 -25.25 -3.91
N SER A 291 -2.98 -24.07 -4.19
CA SER A 291 -1.68 -23.64 -3.65
C SER A 291 -1.74 -23.48 -2.12
N HIS A 292 -0.57 -23.51 -1.50
CA HIS A 292 -0.46 -23.30 -0.05
C HIS A 292 -1.02 -21.94 0.37
N PRO A 293 -1.71 -21.87 1.52
CA PRO A 293 -2.18 -20.61 2.06
C PRO A 293 -1.00 -19.72 2.48
N CYS A 294 -1.19 -18.42 2.41
CA CYS A 294 -0.28 -17.43 2.94
C CYS A 294 -0.81 -16.89 4.28
N LEU A 295 0.03 -16.90 5.30
CA LEU A 295 -0.23 -16.28 6.59
C LEU A 295 0.56 -14.97 6.67
N ILE A 296 -0.14 -13.85 6.81
CA ILE A 296 0.45 -12.54 7.03
C ILE A 296 0.13 -12.14 8.47
N LEU A 297 1.15 -11.87 9.27
CA LEU A 297 1.00 -11.31 10.61
C LEU A 297 1.47 -9.86 10.58
N LEU A 298 0.70 -8.95 11.17
CA LEU A 298 1.08 -7.55 11.27
C LEU A 298 0.87 -7.01 12.69
N ASN A 299 1.79 -6.15 13.09
CA ASN A 299 1.77 -5.44 14.35
C ASN A 299 2.26 -4.00 14.14
N ALA A 300 1.34 -3.04 14.00
CA ALA A 300 1.66 -1.62 13.88
C ALA A 300 1.78 -0.92 15.25
N SER A 301 1.59 -1.63 16.36
CA SER A 301 1.85 -1.07 17.69
C SER A 301 3.34 -0.93 17.96
N VAL A 302 3.71 -0.13 18.96
CA VAL A 302 5.10 0.02 19.42
C VAL A 302 5.59 -1.23 20.16
N GLN A 303 4.71 -1.88 20.92
CA GLN A 303 5.03 -3.04 21.73
C GLN A 303 4.99 -4.34 20.93
N PRO A 304 5.83 -5.33 21.25
CA PRO A 304 5.74 -6.65 20.64
C PRO A 304 4.43 -7.33 21.03
N VAL A 305 3.92 -8.18 20.12
CA VAL A 305 2.66 -8.92 20.30
C VAL A 305 2.90 -10.41 20.03
N ILE A 306 2.41 -11.26 20.93
CA ILE A 306 2.41 -12.71 20.74
C ILE A 306 1.20 -13.09 19.89
N PHE A 307 1.47 -13.77 18.78
CA PHE A 307 0.44 -14.39 17.93
C PHE A 307 0.42 -15.90 18.18
N ARG A 308 -0.76 -16.44 18.45
CA ARG A 308 -1.02 -17.86 18.34
C ARG A 308 -1.26 -18.21 16.89
N LEU A 309 -0.48 -19.14 16.37
CA LEU A 309 -0.53 -19.52 14.96
C LEU A 309 -1.62 -20.57 14.69
N PRO A 310 -2.19 -20.61 13.49
CA PRO A 310 -3.01 -21.74 13.06
C PRO A 310 -2.22 -23.06 13.17
N PRO A 311 -2.90 -24.21 13.39
CA PRO A 311 -2.23 -25.50 13.50
C PRO A 311 -1.33 -25.79 12.29
N GLY A 312 -0.15 -26.34 12.55
CA GLY A 312 0.85 -26.70 11.55
C GLY A 312 2.19 -25.99 11.79
N ARG A 313 3.11 -26.25 10.87
CA ARG A 313 4.42 -25.60 10.83
C ARG A 313 4.39 -24.49 9.79
N TRP A 314 4.87 -23.31 10.16
CA TRP A 314 4.87 -22.12 9.29
C TRP A 314 6.30 -21.69 8.99
N LYS A 315 6.67 -21.73 7.72
CA LYS A 315 7.97 -21.27 7.25
C LYS A 315 7.92 -19.79 6.94
N VAL A 316 8.75 -18.99 7.58
CA VAL A 316 8.88 -17.54 7.33
C VAL A 316 9.48 -17.32 5.96
N LEU A 317 8.83 -16.52 5.12
CA LEU A 317 9.31 -16.11 3.80
C LEU A 317 9.86 -14.70 3.81
N SER A 318 9.31 -13.81 4.63
CA SER A 318 9.74 -12.42 4.74
C SER A 318 9.34 -11.83 6.09
N ASP A 319 10.21 -11.02 6.68
CA ASP A 319 9.99 -10.29 7.94
C ASP A 319 10.59 -8.88 7.83
N SER A 320 9.75 -7.86 7.95
CA SER A 320 10.16 -6.45 7.86
C SER A 320 11.06 -5.97 9.00
N SER A 321 11.08 -6.69 10.12
CA SER A 321 11.94 -6.38 11.27
C SER A 321 13.30 -7.06 11.26
N SER A 322 13.49 -8.03 10.36
CA SER A 322 14.67 -8.90 10.34
C SER A 322 14.91 -9.67 11.66
N THR A 323 13.84 -9.92 12.42
CA THR A 323 13.90 -10.69 13.67
C THR A 323 13.91 -12.19 13.38
N PHE A 324 13.16 -12.61 12.36
CA PHE A 324 13.11 -14.00 11.92
C PHE A 324 13.92 -14.16 10.64
N GLU A 325 14.78 -15.16 10.62
CA GLU A 325 15.50 -15.52 9.39
C GLU A 325 14.54 -16.09 8.34
N ASN A 326 14.79 -15.77 7.07
CA ASN A 326 14.04 -16.37 5.98
C ASN A 326 14.25 -17.88 5.98
N GLY A 327 13.15 -18.62 5.97
CA GLY A 327 13.17 -20.08 6.08
C GLY A 327 13.03 -20.60 7.52
N ALA A 328 13.02 -19.73 8.53
CA ALA A 328 12.76 -20.14 9.91
C ALA A 328 11.37 -20.79 10.04
N ASN A 329 11.28 -21.85 10.81
CA ASN A 329 10.02 -22.54 11.08
C ASN A 329 9.43 -22.08 12.40
N LEU A 330 8.15 -21.74 12.37
CA LEU A 330 7.37 -21.34 13.54
C LEU A 330 6.28 -22.39 13.79
N GLU A 331 6.06 -22.68 15.06
CA GLU A 331 4.99 -23.57 15.53
C GLU A 331 4.31 -22.91 16.73
N PHE A 332 3.01 -23.11 16.87
CA PHE A 332 2.18 -22.64 17.99
C PHE A 332 2.10 -21.13 18.19
N GLN A 333 3.22 -20.41 18.20
CA GLN A 333 3.22 -18.95 18.45
C GLN A 333 4.41 -18.24 17.81
N ALA A 334 4.23 -16.94 17.55
CA ALA A 334 5.27 -16.01 17.12
C ALA A 334 5.22 -14.72 17.95
N LEU A 335 6.36 -14.27 18.46
CA LEU A 335 6.50 -12.94 19.09
C LEU A 335 6.85 -11.93 18.00
N LEU A 336 5.87 -11.17 17.51
CA LEU A 336 6.07 -10.19 16.46
C LEU A 336 6.46 -8.83 17.05
N PRO A 337 7.63 -8.29 16.74
CA PRO A 337 8.04 -6.96 17.23
C PRO A 337 7.06 -5.86 16.81
N GLY A 338 7.14 -4.70 17.48
CA GLY A 338 6.39 -3.52 17.07
C GLY A 338 6.83 -3.03 15.68
N HIS A 339 5.90 -2.42 14.95
CA HIS A 339 6.06 -1.93 13.58
C HIS A 339 6.54 -3.00 12.59
N THR A 340 5.94 -4.18 12.65
CA THR A 340 6.40 -5.35 11.85
C THR A 340 5.25 -6.00 11.08
N ILE A 341 5.55 -6.42 9.87
CA ILE A 341 4.73 -7.32 9.06
C ILE A 341 5.58 -8.52 8.62
N MET A 342 5.02 -9.72 8.72
CA MET A 342 5.68 -10.99 8.40
C MET A 342 4.78 -11.82 7.49
N LEU A 343 5.39 -12.48 6.50
CA LEU A 343 4.74 -13.46 5.62
C LEU A 343 5.30 -14.85 5.90
N ALA A 344 4.42 -15.83 6.05
CA ALA A 344 4.77 -17.24 6.22
C ALA A 344 3.85 -18.14 5.39
N VAL A 345 4.34 -19.36 5.09
CA VAL A 345 3.59 -20.44 4.42
C VAL A 345 3.75 -21.75 5.19
N PRO A 346 2.87 -22.75 5.02
CA PRO A 346 3.00 -24.05 5.65
C PRO A 346 4.29 -24.79 5.28
#